data_ba969677b746265b938637efb9f101f6
#
_entry.id   ba969677b746265b938637efb9f101f6
#
_cell.length_a   1.000
_cell.length_b   1.000
_cell.length_c   1.000
_cell.angle_alpha   90.00
_cell.angle_beta   90.00
_cell.angle_gamma   90.00
#
_symmetry.space_group_name_H-M   'P 1'
#
loop_
_entity.id
_entity.type
_entity.pdbx_description
1 polymer ?
#
loop_
_entity_poly.entity_id
_entity_poly.type
_entity_poly.pdbx_seq_one_letter_code
_entity_poly.pdbx_strand_id
1 'polypeptide(L)'
;MAEQNNNQQDLNQLLQVRYDKLHELQENGKDPFVITKYDVTSHSTDIIDNFETMEGKQVSIAGRMMFKRVMGKASFCNIQDLKGRIQVYVARDNIGEEIYKDFKKSDIGDIWGVKGYAFRTKTGEISIHAEEMTLLSKSLQILPEKFHGLTDTDMRYRQRYIDLIMNQESKEVFIKRSKILKEIRNFLADRDFMEVETPMLVSNAGGAAARPFETHYNALNEDVKLRISLELYLKRLIVGGLERVYEIGRVFRNEGVDTRHNPEFTLMELYQAYTDYEGMMELTESMFRYLAEKVCGSTKISYNGIEIDLGKPFTRMTMNAAIKKYTGIDFDTVEDDAAAKKLADEHHIAYEERHKKGDIINLFFEEFCEKELIQPTFIMDHPIEISPLTKKKPSDPTKVERFGLFINTWEMCNAYSELNDPVDQRERFAAQDANAAAGDDEAEHTDEDFLNALEIGMPPTGGIGYGIDRLVMLLTDSAAIRDVLLFPTMKSIDK
;
A
#
# COMPACT_ATOMS: atom_id res chain seq x y z
N MET A 1 34.93 19.42 -7.35
CA MET A 1 35.86 18.37 -6.86
C MET A 1 36.55 18.77 -5.55
N ALA A 2 37.16 19.95 -5.38
CA ALA A 2 37.83 20.34 -4.13
C ALA A 2 36.81 20.57 -2.97
N GLU A 3 35.67 21.18 -3.21
CA GLU A 3 34.60 21.37 -2.20
C GLU A 3 33.92 20.05 -1.80
N GLN A 4 33.73 19.13 -2.74
CA GLN A 4 33.18 17.80 -2.43
C GLN A 4 34.14 16.96 -1.60
N ASN A 5 35.46 17.04 -1.86
CA ASN A 5 36.47 16.37 -1.05
C ASN A 5 36.56 16.93 0.39
N ASN A 6 36.43 18.25 0.55
CA ASN A 6 36.42 18.87 1.88
C ASN A 6 35.18 18.43 2.68
N ASN A 7 34.00 18.46 2.09
CA ASN A 7 32.76 18.04 2.76
C ASN A 7 32.81 16.56 3.18
N GLN A 8 33.44 15.69 2.38
CA GLN A 8 33.57 14.28 2.74
C GLN A 8 34.59 14.05 3.87
N GLN A 9 35.66 14.83 3.91
CA GLN A 9 36.64 14.78 5.02
C GLN A 9 36.03 15.29 6.33
N ASP A 10 35.28 16.38 6.28
CA ASP A 10 34.57 16.93 7.45
C ASP A 10 33.52 15.97 7.98
N LEU A 11 32.77 15.31 7.09
CA LEU A 11 31.79 14.29 7.46
C LEU A 11 32.47 13.09 8.16
N ASN A 12 33.57 12.60 7.62
CA ASN A 12 34.32 11.48 8.21
C ASN A 12 34.87 11.84 9.61
N GLN A 13 35.32 13.08 9.82
CA GLN A 13 35.76 13.55 11.14
C GLN A 13 34.60 13.60 12.14
N LEU A 14 33.45 14.09 11.74
CA LEU A 14 32.25 14.12 12.60
C LEU A 14 31.76 12.70 12.96
N LEU A 15 31.82 11.76 12.04
CA LEU A 15 31.51 10.35 12.31
C LEU A 15 32.51 9.77 13.32
N GLN A 16 33.82 10.02 13.11
CA GLN A 16 34.87 9.54 14.02
C GLN A 16 34.63 10.04 15.45
N VAL A 17 34.30 11.30 15.64
CA VAL A 17 33.97 11.86 16.97
C VAL A 17 32.82 11.09 17.64
N ARG A 18 31.82 10.61 16.89
CA ARG A 18 30.73 9.82 17.48
C ARG A 18 31.18 8.42 17.92
N TYR A 19 32.05 7.79 17.13
CA TYR A 19 32.71 6.52 17.53
C TYR A 19 33.59 6.69 18.76
N ASP A 20 34.38 7.76 18.84
CA ASP A 20 35.23 8.06 20.00
C ASP A 20 34.40 8.25 21.28
N LYS A 21 33.25 8.94 21.16
CA LYS A 21 32.31 9.09 22.28
C LYS A 21 31.70 7.76 22.72
N LEU A 22 31.42 6.87 21.80
CA LEU A 22 30.95 5.52 22.12
C LEU A 22 32.02 4.73 22.87
N HIS A 23 33.26 4.76 22.39
CA HIS A 23 34.38 4.10 23.06
C HIS A 23 34.62 4.67 24.49
N GLU A 24 34.56 6.01 24.65
CA GLU A 24 34.63 6.65 26.00
C GLU A 24 33.51 6.10 26.92
N LEU A 25 32.27 5.94 26.42
CA LEU A 25 31.19 5.39 27.23
C LEU A 25 31.45 3.92 27.60
N GLN A 26 31.92 3.11 26.65
CA GLN A 26 32.22 1.69 26.86
C GLN A 26 33.34 1.49 27.86
N GLU A 27 34.43 2.24 27.76
CA GLU A 27 35.57 2.20 28.70
C GLU A 27 35.15 2.61 30.12
N ASN A 28 34.18 3.51 30.26
CA ASN A 28 33.64 3.94 31.54
C ASN A 28 32.51 3.04 32.09
N GLY A 29 32.25 1.87 31.47
CA GLY A 29 31.20 0.92 31.88
C GLY A 29 29.77 1.44 31.65
N LYS A 30 29.57 2.38 30.71
CA LYS A 30 28.31 3.01 30.37
C LYS A 30 27.88 2.66 28.94
N ASP A 31 28.22 1.48 28.46
CA ASP A 31 27.85 1.03 27.13
C ASP A 31 26.32 0.99 26.97
N PRO A 32 25.71 1.83 26.10
CA PRO A 32 24.25 1.83 25.93
C PRO A 32 23.73 0.53 25.28
N PHE A 33 24.59 -0.19 24.56
CA PHE A 33 24.18 -1.38 23.81
C PHE A 33 24.05 -2.65 24.65
N VAL A 34 24.45 -2.61 25.93
CA VAL A 34 24.20 -3.71 26.89
C VAL A 34 22.79 -3.62 27.50
N ILE A 35 22.08 -2.51 27.32
CA ILE A 35 20.73 -2.31 27.86
C ILE A 35 19.74 -3.05 26.96
N THR A 36 19.05 -4.05 27.48
CA THR A 36 18.13 -4.91 26.73
C THR A 36 16.67 -4.56 26.94
N LYS A 37 16.33 -3.78 27.97
CA LYS A 37 14.95 -3.39 28.31
C LYS A 37 14.90 -2.00 28.94
N TYR A 38 13.84 -1.26 28.62
CA TYR A 38 13.49 -0.02 29.28
C TYR A 38 11.96 0.06 29.40
N ASP A 39 11.45 0.36 30.59
CA ASP A 39 10.01 0.38 30.86
C ASP A 39 9.43 1.76 30.49
N VAL A 40 8.58 1.78 29.46
CA VAL A 40 7.86 2.96 28.97
C VAL A 40 6.42 2.90 29.49
N THR A 41 5.98 3.97 30.17
CA THR A 41 4.60 4.06 30.70
C THR A 41 3.68 4.95 29.86
N SER A 42 4.26 5.87 29.10
CA SER A 42 3.49 6.87 28.34
C SER A 42 4.23 7.28 27.07
N HIS A 43 3.48 7.78 26.08
CA HIS A 43 4.04 8.43 24.90
C HIS A 43 3.83 9.95 24.97
N SER A 44 4.58 10.67 24.14
CA SER A 44 4.60 12.13 24.09
C SER A 44 3.20 12.76 24.01
N THR A 45 2.38 12.33 23.03
CA THR A 45 1.02 12.91 22.84
C THR A 45 0.05 12.48 23.96
N ASP A 46 0.20 11.29 24.54
CA ASP A 46 -0.65 10.87 25.66
C ASP A 46 -0.50 11.84 26.85
N ILE A 47 0.71 12.35 27.06
CA ILE A 47 1.01 13.32 28.13
C ILE A 47 0.48 14.70 27.73
N ILE A 48 0.67 15.13 26.48
CA ILE A 48 0.26 16.45 26.01
C ILE A 48 -1.26 16.57 25.99
N ASP A 49 -1.94 15.59 25.39
CA ASP A 49 -3.39 15.62 25.17
C ASP A 49 -4.18 15.45 26.47
N ASN A 50 -3.59 14.78 27.47
CA ASN A 50 -4.21 14.53 28.76
C ASN A 50 -3.53 15.31 29.90
N PHE A 51 -2.87 16.42 29.61
CA PHE A 51 -2.00 17.11 30.55
C PHE A 51 -2.70 17.45 31.88
N GLU A 52 -3.95 17.91 31.85
CA GLU A 52 -4.69 18.26 33.05
C GLU A 52 -4.79 17.12 34.08
N THR A 53 -4.83 15.88 33.59
CA THR A 53 -4.84 14.68 34.44
C THR A 53 -3.43 14.12 34.72
N MET A 54 -2.44 14.54 33.92
CA MET A 54 -1.07 14.03 33.98
C MET A 54 -0.12 14.98 34.71
N GLU A 55 -0.52 16.23 34.98
CA GLU A 55 0.35 17.19 35.66
C GLU A 55 0.83 16.66 37.00
N GLY A 56 2.12 16.74 37.25
CA GLY A 56 2.79 16.24 38.46
C GLY A 56 2.88 14.71 38.56
N LYS A 57 2.29 13.95 37.64
CA LYS A 57 2.40 12.48 37.67
C LYS A 57 3.72 12.00 37.11
N GLN A 58 4.23 10.94 37.71
CA GLN A 58 5.44 10.24 37.25
C GLN A 58 5.16 9.56 35.91
N VAL A 59 6.04 9.76 34.96
CA VAL A 59 6.02 9.18 33.63
C VAL A 59 7.40 8.64 33.26
N SER A 60 7.41 7.62 32.41
CA SER A 60 8.61 7.08 31.77
C SER A 60 8.38 7.05 30.27
N ILE A 61 9.23 7.75 29.53
CA ILE A 61 9.21 7.77 28.06
C ILE A 61 10.55 7.31 27.51
N ALA A 62 10.55 6.85 26.26
CA ALA A 62 11.77 6.59 25.50
C ALA A 62 11.61 7.06 24.06
N GLY A 63 12.68 7.60 23.49
CA GLY A 63 12.63 8.07 22.11
C GLY A 63 13.93 8.71 21.65
N ARG A 64 13.92 9.20 20.43
CA ARG A 64 15.06 9.82 19.77
C ARG A 64 15.15 11.29 20.11
N MET A 65 16.32 11.73 20.53
CA MET A 65 16.61 13.16 20.78
C MET A 65 16.77 13.89 19.44
N MET A 66 15.82 14.77 19.14
CA MET A 66 15.77 15.52 17.88
C MET A 66 16.23 16.97 17.99
N PHE A 67 16.36 17.45 19.22
CA PHE A 67 16.83 18.80 19.53
C PHE A 67 17.44 18.83 20.93
N LYS A 68 18.48 19.66 21.13
CA LYS A 68 19.11 19.88 22.41
C LYS A 68 19.60 21.33 22.52
N ARG A 69 19.30 21.96 23.65
CA ARG A 69 19.80 23.29 24.02
C ARG A 69 20.36 23.27 25.41
N VAL A 70 21.67 23.45 25.51
CA VAL A 70 22.40 23.48 26.81
C VAL A 70 22.51 24.91 27.32
N MET A 71 22.09 25.17 28.56
CA MET A 71 22.11 26.49 29.22
C MET A 71 22.72 26.37 30.63
N GLY A 72 24.04 26.16 30.72
CA GLY A 72 24.75 26.04 31.99
C GLY A 72 24.38 24.80 32.79
N LYS A 73 23.67 24.96 33.94
CA LYS A 73 23.22 23.87 34.81
C LYS A 73 21.89 23.25 34.45
N ALA A 74 21.18 23.83 33.50
CA ALA A 74 19.90 23.34 33.00
C ALA A 74 19.96 23.26 31.48
N SER A 75 19.13 22.41 30.89
CA SER A 75 19.04 22.19 29.45
C SER A 75 17.64 21.83 29.08
N PHE A 76 17.35 21.95 27.80
CA PHE A 76 16.14 21.40 27.19
C PHE A 76 16.51 20.48 26.04
N CYS A 77 15.77 19.42 25.87
CA CYS A 77 15.81 18.60 24.66
C CYS A 77 14.40 18.19 24.25
N ASN A 78 14.24 17.76 22.99
CA ASN A 78 12.99 17.17 22.51
C ASN A 78 13.22 15.71 22.22
N ILE A 79 12.40 14.87 22.81
CA ILE A 79 12.36 13.42 22.57
C ILE A 79 11.20 13.12 21.63
N GLN A 80 11.50 12.43 20.54
CA GLN A 80 10.53 11.95 19.55
C GLN A 80 10.30 10.46 19.74
N ASP A 81 9.04 10.08 19.91
CA ASP A 81 8.60 8.70 20.00
C ASP A 81 7.68 8.30 18.81
N LEU A 82 6.91 7.21 18.97
CA LEU A 82 5.96 6.75 17.95
C LEU A 82 4.88 7.79 17.65
N LYS A 83 4.35 8.45 18.69
CA LYS A 83 3.17 9.30 18.59
C LYS A 83 3.50 10.77 18.30
N GLY A 84 4.69 11.25 18.69
CA GLY A 84 5.04 12.66 18.47
C GLY A 84 6.33 13.07 19.15
N ARG A 85 6.36 14.32 19.64
CA ARG A 85 7.51 14.91 20.31
C ARG A 85 7.07 15.59 21.60
N ILE A 86 7.92 15.49 22.62
CA ILE A 86 7.72 16.21 23.89
C ILE A 86 9.02 16.85 24.33
N GLN A 87 8.92 18.04 24.93
CA GLN A 87 10.06 18.73 25.53
C GLN A 87 10.42 18.06 26.86
N VAL A 88 11.71 17.96 27.12
CA VAL A 88 12.27 17.50 28.42
C VAL A 88 13.15 18.57 29.00
N TYR A 89 12.86 18.97 30.23
CA TYR A 89 13.72 19.82 31.01
C TYR A 89 14.70 18.96 31.79
N VAL A 90 15.99 19.23 31.62
CA VAL A 90 17.09 18.45 32.16
C VAL A 90 17.92 19.34 33.04
N ALA A 91 17.83 19.19 34.36
CA ALA A 91 18.61 19.95 35.32
C ALA A 91 19.69 19.07 35.99
N ARG A 92 20.95 19.57 36.03
CA ARG A 92 22.08 18.87 36.63
C ARG A 92 21.81 18.42 38.07
N ASP A 93 21.16 19.29 38.82
CA ASP A 93 20.94 19.06 40.27
C ASP A 93 19.84 17.98 40.51
N ASN A 94 19.05 17.62 39.47
CA ASN A 94 18.04 16.57 39.53
C ASN A 94 18.55 15.21 39.01
N ILE A 95 19.24 15.18 37.87
CA ILE A 95 19.72 13.92 37.27
C ILE A 95 21.13 13.52 37.71
N GLY A 96 21.81 14.38 38.42
CA GLY A 96 23.20 14.19 38.85
C GLY A 96 24.23 14.73 37.84
N GLU A 97 25.41 15.09 38.36
CA GLU A 97 26.46 15.74 37.57
C GLU A 97 27.04 14.85 36.48
N GLU A 98 27.19 13.57 36.75
CA GLU A 98 27.75 12.59 35.83
C GLU A 98 26.84 12.36 34.63
N ILE A 99 25.55 12.05 34.86
CA ILE A 99 24.57 11.84 33.80
C ILE A 99 24.38 13.14 33.00
N TYR A 100 24.40 14.29 33.66
CA TYR A 100 24.29 15.59 32.98
C TYR A 100 25.50 15.88 32.08
N LYS A 101 26.71 15.44 32.47
CA LYS A 101 27.92 15.54 31.64
C LYS A 101 27.79 14.66 30.39
N ASP A 102 27.30 13.42 30.52
CA ASP A 102 27.07 12.50 29.40
C ASP A 102 25.98 13.06 28.49
N PHE A 103 24.87 13.58 29.03
CA PHE A 103 23.83 14.25 28.27
C PHE A 103 24.38 15.44 27.47
N LYS A 104 25.24 16.27 28.03
CA LYS A 104 25.88 17.39 27.31
C LYS A 104 26.73 16.92 26.13
N LYS A 105 27.45 15.81 26.28
CA LYS A 105 28.27 15.20 25.22
C LYS A 105 27.48 14.44 24.18
N SER A 106 26.24 14.04 24.48
CA SER A 106 25.41 13.26 23.58
C SER A 106 25.13 13.99 22.25
N ASP A 107 24.71 13.25 21.23
CA ASP A 107 24.47 13.80 19.92
C ASP A 107 22.98 13.77 19.57
N ILE A 108 22.56 14.64 18.66
CA ILE A 108 21.24 14.56 18.01
C ILE A 108 21.15 13.22 17.29
N GLY A 109 20.03 12.53 17.49
CA GLY A 109 19.83 11.17 16.99
C GLY A 109 19.98 10.08 18.06
N ASP A 110 20.65 10.35 19.19
CA ASP A 110 20.76 9.40 20.30
C ASP A 110 19.37 9.05 20.87
N ILE A 111 19.18 7.81 21.30
CA ILE A 111 17.92 7.36 21.92
C ILE A 111 18.07 7.39 23.44
N TRP A 112 17.16 8.10 24.08
CA TRP A 112 17.15 8.29 25.52
C TRP A 112 15.88 7.77 26.15
N GLY A 113 16.02 7.12 27.30
CA GLY A 113 14.96 6.89 28.26
C GLY A 113 14.94 8.02 29.27
N VAL A 114 13.77 8.52 29.62
CA VAL A 114 13.56 9.62 30.56
C VAL A 114 12.46 9.25 31.54
N LYS A 115 12.78 9.29 32.85
CA LYS A 115 11.79 9.22 33.91
C LYS A 115 11.71 10.57 34.60
N GLY A 116 10.51 10.96 34.98
CA GLY A 116 10.25 12.22 35.66
C GLY A 116 8.77 12.52 35.70
N TYR A 117 8.39 13.76 35.90
CA TYR A 117 6.98 14.16 36.00
C TYR A 117 6.59 15.17 34.92
N ALA A 118 5.33 15.11 34.50
CA ALA A 118 4.77 16.07 33.56
C ALA A 118 4.55 17.43 34.24
N PHE A 119 4.96 18.52 33.59
CA PHE A 119 4.77 19.87 34.09
C PHE A 119 4.60 20.87 32.95
N ARG A 120 4.10 22.07 33.28
CA ARG A 120 4.04 23.18 32.35
C ARG A 120 5.13 24.18 32.64
N THR A 121 5.92 24.53 31.64
CA THR A 121 6.98 25.56 31.77
C THR A 121 6.37 26.95 31.98
N LYS A 122 7.16 27.91 32.40
CA LYS A 122 6.72 29.32 32.55
C LYS A 122 6.24 29.95 31.26
N THR A 123 6.68 29.44 30.12
CA THR A 123 6.26 29.87 28.76
C THR A 123 5.03 29.12 28.25
N GLY A 124 4.46 28.20 29.03
CA GLY A 124 3.25 27.45 28.69
C GLY A 124 3.49 26.10 28.02
N GLU A 125 4.73 25.72 27.72
CA GLU A 125 5.07 24.45 27.04
C GLU A 125 4.90 23.27 28.00
N ILE A 126 4.17 22.24 27.57
CA ILE A 126 4.02 20.97 28.30
C ILE A 126 5.31 20.17 28.13
N SER A 127 5.89 19.77 29.26
CA SER A 127 7.22 19.18 29.29
C SER A 127 7.32 18.09 30.35
N ILE A 128 8.38 17.29 30.28
CA ILE A 128 8.77 16.37 31.35
C ILE A 128 9.94 16.97 32.11
N HIS A 129 9.82 17.09 33.44
CA HIS A 129 10.94 17.39 34.32
C HIS A 129 11.70 16.10 34.60
N ALA A 130 12.89 15.96 34.03
CA ALA A 130 13.67 14.73 34.16
C ALA A 130 14.25 14.57 35.57
N GLU A 131 14.09 13.40 36.15
CA GLU A 131 14.70 12.94 37.40
C GLU A 131 15.72 11.82 37.15
N GLU A 132 15.49 10.99 36.11
CA GLU A 132 16.43 10.00 35.63
C GLU A 132 16.53 10.08 34.10
N MET A 133 17.74 9.92 33.58
CA MET A 133 17.99 9.79 32.14
C MET A 133 18.95 8.64 31.88
N THR A 134 18.61 7.81 30.89
CA THR A 134 19.40 6.66 30.47
C THR A 134 19.64 6.71 28.98
N LEU A 135 20.88 6.66 28.53
CA LEU A 135 21.22 6.53 27.11
C LEU A 135 20.96 5.08 26.70
N LEU A 136 19.98 4.87 25.83
CA LEU A 136 19.54 3.53 25.38
C LEU A 136 20.21 3.09 24.08
N SER A 137 20.61 4.05 23.24
CA SER A 137 21.32 3.76 21.99
C SER A 137 22.06 5.00 21.50
N LYS A 138 23.29 4.81 21.04
CA LYS A 138 24.11 5.86 20.43
C LYS A 138 23.89 5.92 18.94
N SER A 139 23.57 7.11 18.43
CA SER A 139 23.50 7.35 16.97
C SER A 139 24.92 7.60 16.45
N LEU A 140 25.40 6.72 15.60
CA LEU A 140 26.74 6.83 15.01
C LEU A 140 26.73 7.54 13.65
N GLN A 141 25.54 7.69 13.04
CA GLN A 141 25.33 8.46 11.82
C GLN A 141 24.70 9.82 12.11
N ILE A 142 24.97 10.78 11.25
CA ILE A 142 24.41 12.13 11.34
C ILE A 142 23.07 12.13 10.63
N LEU A 143 22.02 12.58 11.33
CA LEU A 143 20.72 12.81 10.69
C LEU A 143 20.82 14.04 9.78
N PRO A 144 20.11 14.06 8.65
CA PRO A 144 20.01 15.24 7.78
C PRO A 144 19.55 16.47 8.57
N GLU A 145 20.05 17.66 8.20
CA GLU A 145 19.64 18.89 8.86
C GLU A 145 18.14 19.16 8.66
N LYS A 146 17.49 19.62 9.74
CA LYS A 146 16.04 19.83 9.81
C LYS A 146 15.49 20.81 8.74
N PHE A 147 16.32 21.74 8.26
CA PHE A 147 15.92 22.78 7.30
C PHE A 147 16.02 22.34 5.84
N HIS A 148 16.77 21.31 5.57
CA HIS A 148 16.91 20.78 4.20
C HIS A 148 16.29 19.40 4.04
N GLY A 149 15.95 18.69 5.14
CA GLY A 149 15.28 17.39 5.18
C GLY A 149 15.83 16.40 4.14
N LEU A 150 15.29 15.21 4.06
CA LEU A 150 15.37 14.40 2.84
C LEU A 150 14.33 14.96 1.85
N THR A 151 14.68 16.05 1.14
CA THR A 151 13.86 16.62 0.06
C THR A 151 13.96 15.80 -1.22
N ASP A 152 15.06 15.08 -1.38
CA ASP A 152 15.25 14.14 -2.49
C ASP A 152 14.34 12.91 -2.27
N THR A 153 13.34 12.79 -3.13
CA THR A 153 12.32 11.73 -3.08
C THR A 153 12.95 10.34 -3.27
N ASP A 154 13.99 10.20 -4.10
CA ASP A 154 14.68 8.93 -4.31
C ASP A 154 15.39 8.47 -3.04
N MET A 155 16.08 9.38 -2.36
CA MET A 155 16.73 9.10 -1.07
C MET A 155 15.71 8.75 0.02
N ARG A 156 14.52 9.38 0.04
CA ARG A 156 13.44 9.05 0.98
C ARG A 156 12.99 7.60 0.82
N TYR A 157 12.87 7.11 -0.38
CA TYR A 157 12.48 5.72 -0.64
C TYR A 157 13.60 4.74 -0.30
N ARG A 158 14.86 5.06 -0.60
CA ARG A 158 16.02 4.19 -0.32
C ARG A 158 16.37 4.13 1.16
N GLN A 159 16.26 5.27 1.87
CA GLN A 159 16.54 5.38 3.29
C GLN A 159 15.27 5.66 4.09
N ARG A 160 14.25 4.84 3.90
CA ARG A 160 12.94 4.99 4.52
C ARG A 160 13.01 5.14 6.05
N TYR A 161 13.96 4.50 6.70
CA TYR A 161 14.16 4.65 8.14
C TYR A 161 14.57 6.08 8.53
N ILE A 162 15.30 6.80 7.69
CA ILE A 162 15.59 8.23 7.91
C ILE A 162 14.36 9.08 7.59
N ASP A 163 13.66 8.79 6.48
CA ASP A 163 12.41 9.46 6.10
C ASP A 163 11.39 9.39 7.26
N LEU A 164 11.20 8.23 7.87
CA LEU A 164 10.30 8.03 9.02
C LEU A 164 10.73 8.79 10.29
N ILE A 165 12.04 9.07 10.46
CA ILE A 165 12.56 9.88 11.55
C ILE A 165 12.31 11.37 11.29
N MET A 166 12.56 11.82 10.06
CA MET A 166 12.58 13.25 9.72
C MET A 166 11.21 13.78 9.32
N ASN A 167 10.42 13.00 8.58
CA ASN A 167 9.14 13.38 7.98
C ASN A 167 7.97 12.70 8.71
N GLN A 168 7.28 13.44 9.54
CA GLN A 168 6.13 12.92 10.30
C GLN A 168 4.99 12.51 9.36
N GLU A 169 4.80 13.23 8.26
CA GLU A 169 3.78 12.94 7.24
C GLU A 169 3.96 11.55 6.64
N SER A 170 5.19 11.16 6.28
CA SER A 170 5.48 9.81 5.79
C SER A 170 5.10 8.73 6.81
N LYS A 171 5.39 8.97 8.08
CA LYS A 171 5.04 8.05 9.17
C LYS A 171 3.52 7.89 9.32
N GLU A 172 2.78 8.97 9.20
CA GLU A 172 1.31 8.97 9.29
C GLU A 172 0.66 8.17 8.17
N VAL A 173 1.21 8.19 6.95
CA VAL A 173 0.74 7.34 5.84
C VAL A 173 0.78 5.87 6.23
N PHE A 174 1.88 5.38 6.81
CA PHE A 174 2.00 3.98 7.20
C PHE A 174 1.13 3.60 8.41
N ILE A 175 0.92 4.52 9.35
CA ILE A 175 -0.04 4.33 10.45
C ILE A 175 -1.46 4.22 9.88
N LYS A 176 -1.85 5.10 8.94
CA LYS A 176 -3.15 5.04 8.25
C LYS A 176 -3.28 3.75 7.43
N ARG A 177 -2.23 3.34 6.69
CA ARG A 177 -2.22 2.06 5.97
C ARG A 177 -2.53 0.87 6.88
N SER A 178 -1.88 0.80 8.04
CA SER A 178 -2.15 -0.25 9.03
C SER A 178 -3.59 -0.20 9.55
N LYS A 179 -4.12 1.00 9.77
CA LYS A 179 -5.53 1.20 10.17
C LYS A 179 -6.49 0.76 9.06
N ILE A 180 -6.24 1.11 7.80
CA ILE A 180 -7.05 0.69 6.65
C ILE A 180 -7.15 -0.83 6.60
N LEU A 181 -6.03 -1.55 6.66
CA LEU A 181 -6.02 -3.01 6.63
C LEU A 181 -6.79 -3.62 7.82
N LYS A 182 -6.65 -3.04 9.01
CA LYS A 182 -7.43 -3.47 10.18
C LYS A 182 -8.94 -3.26 9.97
N GLU A 183 -9.35 -2.11 9.44
CA GLU A 183 -10.76 -1.82 9.22
C GLU A 183 -11.37 -2.64 8.09
N ILE A 184 -10.59 -3.00 7.04
CA ILE A 184 -11.03 -3.98 6.02
C ILE A 184 -11.35 -5.32 6.69
N ARG A 185 -10.44 -5.83 7.55
CA ARG A 185 -10.67 -7.09 8.28
C ARG A 185 -11.91 -7.03 9.17
N ASN A 186 -12.09 -5.93 9.90
CA ASN A 186 -13.29 -5.73 10.72
C ASN A 186 -14.56 -5.74 9.86
N PHE A 187 -14.58 -5.01 8.74
CA PHE A 187 -15.72 -4.93 7.83
C PHE A 187 -16.10 -6.30 7.24
N LEU A 188 -15.11 -7.12 6.88
CA LEU A 188 -15.32 -8.45 6.32
C LEU A 188 -15.70 -9.48 7.38
N ALA A 189 -15.09 -9.41 8.57
CA ALA A 189 -15.44 -10.27 9.71
C ALA A 189 -16.89 -10.09 10.14
N ASP A 190 -17.40 -8.82 10.16
CA ASP A 190 -18.80 -8.51 10.48
C ASP A 190 -19.79 -9.05 9.41
N ARG A 191 -19.29 -9.61 8.31
CA ARG A 191 -20.06 -10.21 7.20
C ARG A 191 -19.76 -11.68 6.98
N ASP A 192 -19.19 -12.32 7.99
CA ASP A 192 -18.85 -13.74 8.01
C ASP A 192 -17.85 -14.19 6.91
N PHE A 193 -17.00 -13.30 6.44
CA PHE A 193 -15.90 -13.68 5.55
C PHE A 193 -14.75 -14.30 6.34
N MET A 194 -14.23 -15.42 5.85
CA MET A 194 -13.06 -16.10 6.38
C MET A 194 -11.79 -15.60 5.69
N GLU A 195 -10.82 -15.10 6.46
CA GLU A 195 -9.47 -14.80 5.92
C GLU A 195 -8.71 -16.13 5.75
N VAL A 196 -8.14 -16.34 4.57
CA VAL A 196 -7.39 -17.53 4.22
C VAL A 196 -6.03 -17.17 3.64
N GLU A 197 -5.14 -18.16 3.57
CA GLU A 197 -3.83 -18.05 2.92
C GLU A 197 -3.69 -19.14 1.85
N THR A 198 -3.22 -18.76 0.67
CA THR A 198 -3.00 -19.66 -0.46
C THR A 198 -1.54 -19.57 -0.93
N PRO A 199 -1.04 -20.53 -1.72
CA PRO A 199 0.36 -20.58 -2.11
C PRO A 199 0.84 -19.36 -2.88
N MET A 200 2.03 -18.83 -2.54
CA MET A 200 2.74 -17.83 -3.34
C MET A 200 3.55 -18.46 -4.48
N LEU A 201 4.06 -19.68 -4.27
CA LEU A 201 4.74 -20.48 -5.29
C LEU A 201 3.72 -21.39 -5.95
N VAL A 202 3.53 -21.24 -7.26
CA VAL A 202 2.51 -21.94 -8.02
C VAL A 202 3.15 -22.60 -9.26
N SER A 203 2.57 -23.71 -9.70
CA SER A 203 2.98 -24.35 -10.96
C SER A 203 2.42 -23.60 -12.17
N ASN A 204 1.19 -23.10 -12.06
CA ASN A 204 0.53 -22.27 -13.06
C ASN A 204 0.12 -20.92 -12.48
N ALA A 205 0.55 -19.82 -13.09
CA ALA A 205 0.18 -18.48 -12.71
C ALA A 205 -0.99 -18.04 -13.60
N GLY A 206 -2.21 -18.03 -13.05
CA GLY A 206 -3.44 -17.63 -13.72
C GLY A 206 -4.26 -16.65 -12.87
N GLY A 207 -5.43 -16.23 -13.39
CA GLY A 207 -6.31 -15.28 -12.72
C GLY A 207 -6.02 -13.81 -13.02
N ALA A 208 -5.09 -13.53 -13.93
CA ALA A 208 -4.81 -12.18 -14.43
C ALA A 208 -4.01 -12.25 -15.74
N ALA A 209 -4.13 -11.24 -16.58
CA ALA A 209 -3.23 -11.03 -17.72
C ALA A 209 -1.98 -10.32 -17.19
N ALA A 210 -0.90 -11.06 -16.94
CA ALA A 210 0.36 -10.53 -16.43
C ALA A 210 1.51 -11.53 -16.60
N ARG A 211 2.73 -11.02 -16.77
CA ARG A 211 3.93 -11.86 -16.84
C ARG A 211 4.40 -12.26 -15.44
N PRO A 212 4.55 -13.57 -15.11
CA PRO A 212 5.02 -14.01 -13.79
C PRO A 212 6.54 -13.87 -13.65
N PHE A 213 7.02 -13.84 -12.40
CA PHE A 213 8.41 -14.17 -12.07
C PHE A 213 8.55 -15.68 -11.97
N GLU A 214 9.63 -16.23 -12.54
CA GLU A 214 9.94 -17.65 -12.51
C GLU A 214 11.14 -17.94 -11.61
N THR A 215 11.12 -19.10 -10.95
CA THR A 215 12.23 -19.57 -10.10
C THR A 215 12.27 -21.09 -10.10
N HIS A 216 13.37 -21.66 -9.61
CA HIS A 216 13.58 -23.12 -9.54
C HIS A 216 13.48 -23.61 -8.09
N TYR A 217 12.65 -24.65 -7.87
CA TYR A 217 12.54 -25.32 -6.58
C TYR A 217 13.51 -26.51 -6.51
N ASN A 218 14.66 -26.29 -5.92
CA ASN A 218 15.77 -27.26 -5.92
C ASN A 218 15.40 -28.64 -5.35
N ALA A 219 14.59 -28.70 -4.29
CA ALA A 219 14.27 -29.97 -3.62
C ALA A 219 13.42 -30.92 -4.49
N LEU A 220 12.55 -30.37 -5.34
CA LEU A 220 11.72 -31.13 -6.27
C LEU A 220 12.29 -31.15 -7.69
N ASN A 221 13.32 -30.32 -7.96
CA ASN A 221 13.88 -30.10 -9.31
C ASN A 221 12.79 -29.68 -10.31
N GLU A 222 11.96 -28.71 -9.91
CA GLU A 222 10.83 -28.21 -10.68
C GLU A 222 10.90 -26.69 -10.82
N ASP A 223 10.50 -26.16 -11.97
CA ASP A 223 10.32 -24.74 -12.16
C ASP A 223 8.96 -24.31 -11.63
N VAL A 224 8.93 -23.26 -10.85
CA VAL A 224 7.75 -22.69 -10.23
C VAL A 224 7.67 -21.19 -10.50
N LYS A 225 6.48 -20.63 -10.40
CA LYS A 225 6.20 -19.21 -10.63
C LYS A 225 5.76 -18.54 -9.35
N LEU A 226 6.02 -17.24 -9.22
CA LEU A 226 5.36 -16.42 -8.21
C LEU A 226 3.95 -16.06 -8.70
N ARG A 227 2.95 -16.18 -7.85
CA ARG A 227 1.56 -15.90 -8.18
C ARG A 227 1.35 -14.48 -8.67
N ILE A 228 0.50 -14.30 -9.66
CA ILE A 228 0.09 -13.00 -10.23
C ILE A 228 -1.29 -12.55 -9.74
N SER A 229 -2.08 -13.47 -9.15
CA SER A 229 -3.43 -13.30 -8.62
C SER A 229 -3.69 -14.35 -7.51
N LEU A 230 -4.77 -14.20 -6.77
CA LEU A 230 -5.24 -15.11 -5.73
C LEU A 230 -6.43 -15.97 -6.22
N GLU A 231 -7.03 -15.60 -7.35
CA GLU A 231 -8.32 -16.01 -7.87
C GLU A 231 -8.53 -17.52 -7.91
N LEU A 232 -7.70 -18.25 -8.66
CA LEU A 232 -7.96 -19.66 -8.94
C LEU A 232 -7.93 -20.54 -7.69
N TYR A 233 -7.12 -20.19 -6.70
CA TYR A 233 -7.09 -20.91 -5.41
C TYR A 233 -8.31 -20.57 -4.56
N LEU A 234 -8.74 -19.32 -4.51
CA LEU A 234 -9.90 -18.92 -3.72
C LEU A 234 -11.19 -19.53 -4.29
N LYS A 235 -11.32 -19.61 -5.62
CA LYS A 235 -12.44 -20.32 -6.28
C LYS A 235 -12.46 -21.82 -5.93
N ARG A 236 -11.31 -22.48 -5.84
CA ARG A 236 -11.24 -23.88 -5.35
C ARG A 236 -11.76 -24.03 -3.92
N LEU A 237 -11.57 -23.03 -3.06
CA LEU A 237 -12.12 -23.03 -1.70
C LEU A 237 -13.66 -22.87 -1.72
N ILE A 238 -14.20 -22.09 -2.64
CA ILE A 238 -15.66 -22.02 -2.87
C ILE A 238 -16.22 -23.36 -3.31
N VAL A 239 -15.57 -24.07 -4.24
CA VAL A 239 -15.91 -25.44 -4.62
C VAL A 239 -15.87 -26.37 -3.38
N GLY A 240 -14.89 -26.17 -2.49
CA GLY A 240 -14.75 -26.91 -1.23
C GLY A 240 -15.81 -26.56 -0.16
N GLY A 241 -16.72 -25.63 -0.43
CA GLY A 241 -17.83 -25.27 0.47
C GLY A 241 -17.52 -24.13 1.44
N LEU A 242 -16.39 -23.42 1.30
CA LEU A 242 -16.13 -22.18 2.04
C LEU A 242 -16.84 -21.03 1.32
N GLU A 243 -18.07 -20.70 1.76
CA GLU A 243 -18.98 -19.83 1.02
C GLU A 243 -18.55 -18.35 0.94
N ARG A 244 -17.68 -17.88 1.86
CA ARG A 244 -17.18 -16.50 1.91
C ARG A 244 -15.74 -16.51 2.33
N VAL A 245 -14.84 -16.27 1.39
CA VAL A 245 -13.39 -16.28 1.63
C VAL A 245 -12.76 -15.01 1.09
N TYR A 246 -11.68 -14.58 1.75
CA TYR A 246 -10.81 -13.55 1.22
C TYR A 246 -9.37 -13.78 1.62
N GLU A 247 -8.46 -13.23 0.83
CA GLU A 247 -7.03 -13.16 1.15
C GLU A 247 -6.52 -11.76 0.88
N ILE A 248 -5.72 -11.21 1.81
CA ILE A 248 -4.92 -10.00 1.58
C ILE A 248 -3.48 -10.46 1.45
N GLY A 249 -2.96 -10.47 0.23
CA GLY A 249 -1.66 -11.07 -0.07
C GLY A 249 -0.81 -10.24 -1.03
N ARG A 250 0.48 -10.59 -1.08
CA ARG A 250 1.37 -10.12 -2.13
C ARG A 250 1.14 -10.91 -3.40
N VAL A 251 1.11 -10.18 -4.51
CA VAL A 251 1.16 -10.73 -5.87
C VAL A 251 2.33 -10.09 -6.60
N PHE A 252 2.81 -10.77 -7.65
CA PHE A 252 4.07 -10.45 -8.30
C PHE A 252 3.85 -10.41 -9.81
N ARG A 253 4.12 -9.26 -10.45
CA ARG A 253 4.01 -9.09 -11.90
C ARG A 253 5.31 -8.55 -12.45
N ASN A 254 5.93 -9.29 -13.35
CA ASN A 254 7.21 -8.95 -13.96
C ASN A 254 7.04 -7.92 -15.10
N GLU A 255 6.55 -6.74 -14.70
CA GLU A 255 6.20 -5.63 -15.58
C GLU A 255 7.04 -4.38 -15.25
N GLY A 256 6.72 -3.28 -15.92
CA GLY A 256 7.37 -1.99 -15.68
C GLY A 256 7.12 -1.42 -14.28
N VAL A 257 7.96 -0.47 -13.89
CA VAL A 257 7.86 0.25 -12.61
C VAL A 257 7.63 1.72 -12.89
N ASP A 258 6.50 2.26 -12.42
CA ASP A 258 6.14 3.67 -12.55
C ASP A 258 5.56 4.24 -11.24
N THR A 259 4.82 5.33 -11.32
CA THR A 259 4.17 5.96 -10.15
C THR A 259 2.99 5.17 -9.62
N ARG A 260 2.42 4.23 -10.39
CA ARG A 260 1.22 3.45 -10.06
C ARG A 260 1.48 1.95 -9.96
N HIS A 261 2.62 1.48 -10.49
CA HIS A 261 2.98 0.07 -10.56
C HIS A 261 4.29 -0.23 -9.85
N ASN A 262 4.29 -1.34 -9.11
CA ASN A 262 5.46 -1.93 -8.46
C ASN A 262 5.43 -3.43 -8.74
N PRO A 263 6.54 -4.10 -9.00
CA PRO A 263 6.55 -5.52 -9.41
C PRO A 263 5.98 -6.47 -8.35
N GLU A 264 5.94 -6.06 -7.11
CA GLU A 264 5.22 -6.71 -6.03
C GLU A 264 4.29 -5.68 -5.37
N PHE A 265 3.04 -6.05 -5.14
CA PHE A 265 2.04 -5.17 -4.54
C PHE A 265 1.03 -5.97 -3.71
N THR A 266 0.23 -5.27 -2.91
CA THR A 266 -0.79 -5.90 -2.07
C THR A 266 -2.13 -5.90 -2.81
N LEU A 267 -2.66 -7.09 -3.02
CA LEU A 267 -3.99 -7.33 -3.55
C LEU A 267 -4.86 -7.93 -2.45
N MET A 268 -6.13 -7.58 -2.44
CA MET A 268 -7.14 -8.34 -1.72
C MET A 268 -8.12 -8.90 -2.74
N GLU A 269 -8.32 -10.20 -2.71
CA GLU A 269 -9.40 -10.83 -3.45
C GLU A 269 -10.37 -11.51 -2.50
N LEU A 270 -11.65 -11.43 -2.79
CA LEU A 270 -12.70 -12.08 -2.04
C LEU A 270 -13.74 -12.70 -2.97
N TYR A 271 -14.32 -13.80 -2.50
CA TYR A 271 -15.31 -14.58 -3.23
C TYR A 271 -16.47 -14.94 -2.29
N GLN A 272 -17.68 -14.78 -2.78
CA GLN A 272 -18.89 -15.09 -2.04
C GLN A 272 -19.83 -15.93 -2.91
N ALA A 273 -20.18 -17.11 -2.41
CA ALA A 273 -21.18 -17.96 -3.03
C ALA A 273 -22.60 -17.34 -2.92
N TYR A 274 -23.45 -17.70 -3.88
CA TYR A 274 -24.87 -17.29 -3.94
C TYR A 274 -25.09 -15.79 -4.09
N THR A 275 -24.14 -15.09 -4.72
CA THR A 275 -24.24 -13.69 -5.10
C THR A 275 -23.71 -13.51 -6.52
N ASP A 276 -23.86 -12.31 -7.06
CA ASP A 276 -23.42 -11.91 -8.39
C ASP A 276 -22.62 -10.60 -8.37
N TYR A 277 -22.29 -10.06 -9.54
CA TYR A 277 -21.55 -8.82 -9.67
C TYR A 277 -22.29 -7.60 -9.11
N GLU A 278 -23.63 -7.60 -9.07
CA GLU A 278 -24.40 -6.51 -8.45
C GLU A 278 -24.24 -6.53 -6.92
N GLY A 279 -24.27 -7.71 -6.30
CA GLY A 279 -23.96 -7.87 -4.90
C GLY A 279 -22.52 -7.44 -4.56
N MET A 280 -21.56 -7.65 -5.47
CA MET A 280 -20.20 -7.15 -5.32
C MET A 280 -20.13 -5.61 -5.44
N MET A 281 -20.95 -4.97 -6.27
CA MET A 281 -21.05 -3.49 -6.29
C MET A 281 -21.54 -2.93 -4.96
N GLU A 282 -22.59 -3.53 -4.37
CA GLU A 282 -23.13 -3.10 -3.06
C GLU A 282 -22.11 -3.29 -1.93
N LEU A 283 -21.41 -4.41 -1.93
CA LEU A 283 -20.33 -4.69 -0.96
C LEU A 283 -19.22 -3.64 -1.08
N THR A 284 -18.79 -3.35 -2.30
CA THR A 284 -17.72 -2.39 -2.62
C THR A 284 -18.11 -0.99 -2.17
N GLU A 285 -19.27 -0.50 -2.57
CA GLU A 285 -19.75 0.83 -2.21
C GLU A 285 -19.83 0.99 -0.70
N SER A 286 -20.36 -0.02 0.01
CA SER A 286 -20.47 0.01 1.47
C SER A 286 -19.10 -0.03 2.15
N MET A 287 -18.14 -0.79 1.62
CA MET A 287 -16.77 -0.88 2.17
C MET A 287 -16.01 0.44 2.00
N PHE A 288 -16.05 1.04 0.81
CA PHE A 288 -15.38 2.33 0.57
C PHE A 288 -15.92 3.44 1.46
N ARG A 289 -17.25 3.52 1.62
CA ARG A 289 -17.91 4.47 2.52
C ARG A 289 -17.47 4.24 3.98
N TYR A 290 -17.51 2.99 4.44
CA TYR A 290 -17.07 2.61 5.78
C TYR A 290 -15.62 2.99 6.06
N LEU A 291 -14.71 2.68 5.12
CA LEU A 291 -13.29 2.99 5.28
C LEU A 291 -13.03 4.50 5.31
N ALA A 292 -13.70 5.28 4.46
CA ALA A 292 -13.58 6.73 4.46
C ALA A 292 -14.01 7.33 5.81
N GLU A 293 -15.14 6.89 6.37
CA GLU A 293 -15.60 7.33 7.70
C GLU A 293 -14.62 6.92 8.81
N LYS A 294 -14.17 5.66 8.83
CA LYS A 294 -13.30 5.14 9.90
C LYS A 294 -11.88 5.69 9.85
N VAL A 295 -11.34 5.94 8.67
CA VAL A 295 -9.94 6.35 8.48
C VAL A 295 -9.80 7.86 8.35
N CYS A 296 -10.65 8.49 7.53
CA CYS A 296 -10.59 9.92 7.24
C CYS A 296 -11.56 10.76 8.08
N GLY A 297 -12.53 10.13 8.75
CA GLY A 297 -13.56 10.81 9.54
C GLY A 297 -14.66 11.47 8.71
N SER A 298 -14.69 11.25 7.39
CA SER A 298 -15.65 11.81 6.45
C SER A 298 -15.74 10.93 5.22
N THR A 299 -16.93 10.81 4.60
CA THR A 299 -17.10 10.20 3.29
C THR A 299 -16.63 11.09 2.13
N LYS A 300 -16.46 12.38 2.37
CA LYS A 300 -15.83 13.31 1.44
C LYS A 300 -14.34 13.37 1.73
N ILE A 301 -13.55 12.93 0.78
CA ILE A 301 -12.09 12.93 0.85
C ILE A 301 -11.52 13.90 -0.18
N SER A 302 -10.31 14.38 0.05
CA SER A 302 -9.54 15.14 -0.94
C SER A 302 -8.40 14.30 -1.45
N TYR A 303 -8.24 14.24 -2.75
CA TYR A 303 -7.08 13.67 -3.40
C TYR A 303 -6.48 14.65 -4.40
N ASN A 304 -5.24 15.06 -4.18
CA ASN A 304 -4.54 16.08 -4.99
C ASN A 304 -5.39 17.34 -5.22
N GLY A 305 -6.10 17.80 -4.18
CA GLY A 305 -6.97 18.97 -4.22
C GLY A 305 -8.34 18.75 -4.88
N ILE A 306 -8.64 17.54 -5.34
CA ILE A 306 -9.95 17.17 -5.92
C ILE A 306 -10.81 16.56 -4.83
N GLU A 307 -12.03 17.07 -4.63
CA GLU A 307 -13.01 16.45 -3.72
C GLU A 307 -13.62 15.21 -4.38
N ILE A 308 -13.56 14.08 -3.67
CA ILE A 308 -14.17 12.80 -4.03
C ILE A 308 -15.21 12.45 -2.97
N ASP A 309 -16.46 12.24 -3.38
CA ASP A 309 -17.58 11.96 -2.49
C ASP A 309 -17.95 10.46 -2.52
N LEU A 310 -17.42 9.73 -1.53
CA LEU A 310 -17.71 8.29 -1.33
C LEU A 310 -19.05 8.06 -0.58
N GLY A 311 -19.74 9.12 -0.16
CA GLY A 311 -21.01 9.04 0.54
C GLY A 311 -22.23 8.93 -0.37
N LYS A 312 -22.09 9.37 -1.63
CA LYS A 312 -23.16 9.26 -2.64
C LYS A 312 -23.19 7.88 -3.27
N PRO A 313 -24.33 7.46 -3.84
CA PRO A 313 -24.37 6.29 -4.71
C PRO A 313 -23.36 6.42 -5.86
N PHE A 314 -22.58 5.39 -6.10
CA PHE A 314 -21.61 5.37 -7.19
C PHE A 314 -22.32 5.32 -8.54
N THR A 315 -21.81 6.05 -9.51
CA THR A 315 -22.38 6.04 -10.88
C THR A 315 -22.21 4.65 -11.49
N ARG A 316 -23.26 4.14 -12.14
CA ARG A 316 -23.24 2.89 -12.92
C ARG A 316 -23.35 3.22 -14.40
N MET A 317 -22.41 2.75 -15.21
CA MET A 317 -22.35 3.02 -16.64
C MET A 317 -21.80 1.81 -17.39
N THR A 318 -22.36 1.44 -18.54
CA THR A 318 -21.76 0.41 -19.37
C THR A 318 -20.55 0.94 -20.11
N MET A 319 -19.59 0.07 -20.47
CA MET A 319 -18.39 0.46 -21.21
C MET A 319 -18.75 1.15 -22.55
N ASN A 320 -19.69 0.61 -23.32
CA ASN A 320 -20.15 1.24 -24.56
C ASN A 320 -20.83 2.60 -24.34
N ALA A 321 -21.60 2.73 -23.24
CA ALA A 321 -22.21 4.02 -22.89
C ALA A 321 -21.16 5.08 -22.48
N ALA A 322 -20.09 4.66 -21.83
CA ALA A 322 -18.96 5.54 -21.52
C ALA A 322 -18.27 6.01 -22.80
N ILE A 323 -17.93 5.09 -23.70
CA ILE A 323 -17.29 5.45 -24.98
C ILE A 323 -18.20 6.39 -25.77
N LYS A 324 -19.49 6.08 -25.90
CA LYS A 324 -20.45 6.93 -26.59
C LYS A 324 -20.55 8.34 -25.99
N LYS A 325 -20.51 8.41 -24.66
CA LYS A 325 -20.56 9.70 -23.94
C LYS A 325 -19.37 10.59 -24.24
N TYR A 326 -18.16 10.04 -24.27
CA TYR A 326 -16.94 10.82 -24.37
C TYR A 326 -16.39 10.96 -25.80
N THR A 327 -16.75 10.03 -26.71
CA THR A 327 -16.27 10.07 -28.11
C THR A 327 -17.39 10.33 -29.13
N GLY A 328 -18.65 10.10 -28.77
CA GLY A 328 -19.79 10.07 -29.70
C GLY A 328 -19.94 8.76 -30.47
N ILE A 329 -19.01 7.80 -30.36
CA ILE A 329 -19.00 6.54 -31.08
C ILE A 329 -19.88 5.53 -30.35
N ASP A 330 -20.82 4.92 -31.07
CA ASP A 330 -21.72 3.87 -30.56
C ASP A 330 -21.26 2.49 -31.01
N PHE A 331 -20.51 1.77 -30.19
CA PHE A 331 -20.03 0.43 -30.51
C PHE A 331 -21.13 -0.64 -30.59
N ASP A 332 -22.34 -0.36 -30.08
CA ASP A 332 -23.47 -1.24 -30.27
C ASP A 332 -23.96 -1.28 -31.75
N THR A 333 -23.54 -0.28 -32.54
CA THR A 333 -23.86 -0.21 -34.00
C THR A 333 -22.70 -0.69 -34.89
N VAL A 334 -21.56 -1.02 -34.33
CA VAL A 334 -20.40 -1.55 -35.05
C VAL A 334 -20.62 -3.02 -35.35
N GLU A 335 -20.57 -3.43 -36.62
CA GLU A 335 -21.02 -4.77 -37.03
C GLU A 335 -20.02 -5.89 -36.70
N ASP A 336 -18.72 -5.67 -36.98
CA ASP A 336 -17.69 -6.71 -36.91
C ASP A 336 -16.31 -6.19 -36.54
N ASP A 337 -15.32 -7.09 -36.47
CA ASP A 337 -13.93 -6.79 -36.15
C ASP A 337 -13.31 -5.82 -37.16
N ALA A 338 -13.61 -5.93 -38.42
CA ALA A 338 -13.06 -5.08 -39.47
C ALA A 338 -13.57 -3.64 -39.34
N ALA A 339 -14.85 -3.46 -39.03
CA ALA A 339 -15.45 -2.17 -38.77
C ALA A 339 -14.87 -1.54 -37.50
N ALA A 340 -14.61 -2.33 -36.42
CA ALA A 340 -13.98 -1.86 -35.21
C ALA A 340 -12.52 -1.43 -35.44
N LYS A 341 -11.70 -2.21 -36.16
CA LYS A 341 -10.32 -1.88 -36.53
C LYS A 341 -10.26 -0.62 -37.41
N LYS A 342 -11.19 -0.44 -38.33
CA LYS A 342 -11.29 0.79 -39.13
C LYS A 342 -11.54 2.02 -38.26
N LEU A 343 -12.38 1.94 -37.22
CA LEU A 343 -12.57 3.02 -36.26
C LEU A 343 -11.27 3.29 -35.46
N ALA A 344 -10.53 2.26 -35.07
CA ALA A 344 -9.26 2.41 -34.42
C ALA A 344 -8.24 3.17 -35.30
N ASP A 345 -8.18 2.82 -36.58
CA ASP A 345 -7.33 3.54 -37.57
C ASP A 345 -7.75 5.02 -37.70
N GLU A 346 -9.03 5.29 -37.81
CA GLU A 346 -9.59 6.67 -37.91
C GLU A 346 -9.27 7.52 -36.66
N HIS A 347 -9.16 6.88 -35.49
CA HIS A 347 -8.86 7.53 -34.21
C HIS A 347 -7.42 7.37 -33.77
N HIS A 348 -6.55 6.83 -34.61
CA HIS A 348 -5.11 6.63 -34.35
C HIS A 348 -4.80 5.77 -33.12
N ILE A 349 -5.66 4.79 -32.83
CA ILE A 349 -5.46 3.80 -31.77
C ILE A 349 -4.63 2.65 -32.34
N ALA A 350 -3.50 2.36 -31.70
CA ALA A 350 -2.68 1.20 -32.06
C ALA A 350 -3.35 -0.09 -31.57
N TYR A 351 -3.36 -1.11 -32.44
CA TYR A 351 -3.86 -2.44 -32.12
C TYR A 351 -3.02 -3.52 -32.78
N GLU A 352 -3.16 -4.76 -32.31
CA GLU A 352 -2.52 -5.93 -32.91
C GLU A 352 -3.45 -6.66 -33.88
N GLU A 353 -2.88 -7.39 -34.86
CA GLU A 353 -3.66 -8.10 -35.87
C GLU A 353 -4.64 -9.11 -35.25
N ARG A 354 -4.29 -9.74 -34.14
CA ARG A 354 -5.11 -10.69 -33.40
C ARG A 354 -6.33 -10.05 -32.69
N HIS A 355 -6.31 -8.75 -32.47
CA HIS A 355 -7.39 -8.07 -31.72
C HIS A 355 -8.73 -8.19 -32.45
N LYS A 356 -9.77 -8.46 -31.67
CA LYS A 356 -11.16 -8.51 -32.08
C LYS A 356 -11.91 -7.25 -31.71
N LYS A 357 -13.16 -7.14 -32.03
CA LYS A 357 -14.04 -6.01 -31.69
C LYS A 357 -13.98 -5.68 -30.19
N GLY A 358 -14.04 -6.70 -29.31
CA GLY A 358 -13.98 -6.50 -27.86
C GLY A 358 -12.69 -5.88 -27.37
N ASP A 359 -11.53 -6.29 -27.92
CA ASP A 359 -10.25 -5.69 -27.63
C ASP A 359 -10.20 -4.23 -28.04
N ILE A 360 -10.72 -3.91 -29.23
CA ILE A 360 -10.80 -2.53 -29.72
C ILE A 360 -11.71 -1.66 -28.84
N ILE A 361 -12.84 -2.18 -28.37
CA ILE A 361 -13.70 -1.48 -27.40
C ILE A 361 -12.92 -1.10 -26.15
N ASN A 362 -12.13 -2.04 -25.64
CA ASN A 362 -11.29 -1.79 -24.46
C ASN A 362 -10.24 -0.70 -24.71
N LEU A 363 -9.54 -0.75 -25.83
CA LEU A 363 -8.56 0.27 -26.23
C LEU A 363 -9.21 1.67 -26.34
N PHE A 364 -10.41 1.77 -26.88
CA PHE A 364 -11.17 3.04 -26.90
C PHE A 364 -11.54 3.54 -25.51
N PHE A 365 -11.92 2.63 -24.64
CA PHE A 365 -12.25 2.97 -23.26
C PHE A 365 -11.03 3.50 -22.52
N GLU A 366 -9.90 2.82 -22.59
CA GLU A 366 -8.63 3.21 -21.96
C GLU A 366 -8.18 4.59 -22.46
N GLU A 367 -8.19 4.81 -23.78
CA GLU A 367 -7.69 6.06 -24.36
C GLU A 367 -8.59 7.28 -24.06
N PHE A 368 -9.91 7.11 -24.13
CA PHE A 368 -10.82 8.24 -24.10
C PHE A 368 -11.66 8.39 -22.84
N CYS A 369 -11.87 7.32 -22.07
CA CYS A 369 -12.84 7.32 -20.98
C CYS A 369 -12.19 7.36 -19.59
N GLU A 370 -11.14 6.58 -19.33
CA GLU A 370 -10.57 6.45 -17.99
C GLU A 370 -10.19 7.80 -17.37
N LYS A 371 -9.58 8.68 -18.16
CA LYS A 371 -9.13 10.02 -17.73
C LYS A 371 -10.27 10.95 -17.32
N GLU A 372 -11.50 10.64 -17.67
CA GLU A 372 -12.70 11.41 -17.37
C GLU A 372 -13.43 10.93 -16.10
N LEU A 373 -13.02 9.77 -15.55
CA LEU A 373 -13.68 9.11 -14.42
C LEU A 373 -13.10 9.58 -13.08
N ILE A 374 -13.51 10.76 -12.64
CA ILE A 374 -13.03 11.36 -11.38
C ILE A 374 -13.82 10.88 -10.17
N GLN A 375 -15.16 10.97 -10.22
CA GLN A 375 -16.03 10.49 -9.14
C GLN A 375 -16.26 8.99 -9.26
N PRO A 376 -16.55 8.29 -8.14
CA PRO A 376 -16.71 6.85 -8.13
C PRO A 376 -17.71 6.38 -9.20
N THR A 377 -17.23 5.56 -10.13
CA THR A 377 -18.01 5.09 -11.27
C THR A 377 -17.73 3.61 -11.53
N PHE A 378 -18.76 2.80 -11.48
CA PHE A 378 -18.73 1.42 -11.95
C PHE A 378 -18.89 1.40 -13.47
N ILE A 379 -17.89 0.84 -14.18
CA ILE A 379 -17.98 0.56 -15.62
C ILE A 379 -18.33 -0.90 -15.78
N MET A 380 -19.45 -1.17 -16.42
CA MET A 380 -20.08 -2.51 -16.51
C MET A 380 -20.11 -3.02 -17.94
N ASP A 381 -20.50 -4.28 -18.09
CA ASP A 381 -20.76 -4.91 -19.39
C ASP A 381 -19.53 -4.91 -20.31
N HIS A 382 -18.43 -5.41 -19.78
CA HIS A 382 -17.20 -5.57 -20.53
C HIS A 382 -17.35 -6.60 -21.66
N PRO A 383 -16.58 -6.48 -22.75
CA PRO A 383 -16.53 -7.49 -23.81
C PRO A 383 -16.06 -8.86 -23.31
N ILE A 384 -16.56 -9.90 -23.94
CA ILE A 384 -16.23 -11.28 -23.60
C ILE A 384 -14.77 -11.62 -23.90
N GLU A 385 -14.19 -11.02 -24.93
CA GLU A 385 -12.82 -11.27 -25.41
C GLU A 385 -11.78 -10.98 -24.34
N ILE A 386 -12.01 -9.96 -23.53
CA ILE A 386 -11.10 -9.51 -22.45
C ILE A 386 -11.49 -10.04 -21.07
N SER A 387 -12.35 -11.06 -20.99
CA SER A 387 -12.94 -11.50 -19.72
C SER A 387 -13.02 -13.04 -19.62
N PRO A 388 -11.88 -13.76 -19.59
CA PRO A 388 -11.84 -15.22 -19.73
C PRO A 388 -12.47 -16.00 -18.58
N LEU A 389 -12.61 -15.41 -17.38
CA LEU A 389 -13.07 -16.08 -16.16
C LEU A 389 -14.47 -15.63 -15.71
N THR A 390 -15.16 -14.86 -16.57
CA THR A 390 -16.41 -14.19 -16.22
C THR A 390 -17.62 -14.81 -16.96
N LYS A 391 -18.74 -14.87 -16.25
CA LYS A 391 -20.01 -15.36 -16.79
C LYS A 391 -20.58 -14.42 -17.86
N LYS A 392 -21.04 -15.00 -18.98
CA LYS A 392 -21.74 -14.27 -20.04
C LYS A 392 -23.03 -13.65 -19.53
N LYS A 393 -23.38 -12.47 -20.03
CA LYS A 393 -24.69 -11.86 -19.80
C LYS A 393 -25.78 -12.66 -20.55
N PRO A 394 -26.84 -13.09 -19.86
CA PRO A 394 -27.91 -13.85 -20.56
C PRO A 394 -28.60 -13.05 -21.66
N SER A 395 -28.71 -11.73 -21.53
CA SER A 395 -29.36 -10.83 -22.48
C SER A 395 -28.49 -10.50 -23.70
N ASP A 396 -27.17 -10.60 -23.59
CA ASP A 396 -26.20 -10.29 -24.65
C ASP A 396 -24.91 -11.08 -24.40
N PRO A 397 -24.74 -12.27 -24.99
CA PRO A 397 -23.60 -13.14 -24.79
C PRO A 397 -22.24 -12.59 -25.29
N THR A 398 -22.24 -11.48 -26.01
CA THR A 398 -21.01 -10.77 -26.39
C THR A 398 -20.42 -9.92 -25.23
N LYS A 399 -21.20 -9.75 -24.16
CA LYS A 399 -20.85 -9.03 -22.94
C LYS A 399 -20.86 -9.98 -21.75
N VAL A 400 -20.18 -9.59 -20.71
CA VAL A 400 -20.08 -10.36 -19.47
C VAL A 400 -20.56 -9.57 -18.26
N GLU A 401 -20.98 -10.27 -17.20
CA GLU A 401 -21.36 -9.70 -15.91
C GLU A 401 -20.10 -9.29 -15.11
N ARG A 402 -19.48 -8.20 -15.54
CA ARG A 402 -18.23 -7.64 -14.99
C ARG A 402 -18.35 -6.15 -14.76
N PHE A 403 -17.66 -5.63 -13.74
CA PHE A 403 -17.42 -4.21 -13.59
C PHE A 403 -16.00 -3.91 -13.14
N GLY A 404 -15.49 -2.74 -13.56
CA GLY A 404 -14.37 -2.06 -12.95
C GLY A 404 -14.88 -0.85 -12.16
N LEU A 405 -14.37 -0.61 -10.95
CA LEU A 405 -14.60 0.63 -10.22
C LEU A 405 -13.48 1.62 -10.52
N PHE A 406 -13.83 2.75 -11.07
CA PHE A 406 -12.90 3.85 -11.34
C PHE A 406 -13.14 5.01 -10.39
N ILE A 407 -12.05 5.51 -9.78
CA ILE A 407 -12.03 6.71 -8.94
C ILE A 407 -10.76 7.48 -9.27
N ASN A 408 -10.87 8.77 -9.55
CA ASN A 408 -9.73 9.62 -9.87
C ASN A 408 -8.87 9.06 -11.00
N THR A 409 -9.50 8.63 -12.09
CA THR A 409 -8.86 8.03 -13.27
C THR A 409 -8.17 6.66 -13.04
N TRP A 410 -8.39 6.01 -11.89
CA TRP A 410 -7.76 4.74 -11.55
C TRP A 410 -8.79 3.63 -11.37
N GLU A 411 -8.51 2.48 -11.93
CA GLU A 411 -9.21 1.27 -11.58
C GLU A 411 -8.82 0.85 -10.15
N MET A 412 -9.79 0.89 -9.24
CA MET A 412 -9.64 0.56 -7.82
C MET A 412 -9.87 -0.91 -7.54
N CYS A 413 -10.80 -1.50 -8.26
CA CYS A 413 -11.13 -2.92 -8.17
C CYS A 413 -11.79 -3.42 -9.46
N ASN A 414 -11.73 -4.73 -9.67
CA ASN A 414 -12.35 -5.44 -10.76
C ASN A 414 -13.17 -6.62 -10.18
N ALA A 415 -14.40 -6.82 -10.66
CA ALA A 415 -15.30 -7.82 -10.12
C ALA A 415 -16.25 -8.37 -11.18
N TYR A 416 -16.70 -9.59 -10.95
CA TYR A 416 -17.64 -10.23 -11.86
C TYR A 416 -18.45 -11.35 -11.19
N SER A 417 -19.53 -11.77 -11.89
CA SER A 417 -20.15 -13.07 -11.66
C SER A 417 -19.22 -14.13 -12.22
N GLU A 418 -18.79 -15.07 -11.37
CA GLU A 418 -17.80 -16.07 -11.71
C GLU A 418 -18.31 -17.06 -12.75
N LEU A 419 -17.50 -17.33 -13.77
CA LEU A 419 -17.78 -18.42 -14.70
C LEU A 419 -17.65 -19.76 -13.96
N ASN A 420 -18.76 -20.45 -13.82
CA ASN A 420 -18.85 -21.74 -13.13
C ASN A 420 -19.29 -22.90 -14.03
N ASP A 421 -19.35 -22.66 -15.35
CA ASP A 421 -19.57 -23.70 -16.37
C ASP A 421 -18.21 -24.23 -16.85
N PRO A 422 -17.84 -25.48 -16.52
CA PRO A 422 -16.54 -26.04 -16.90
C PRO A 422 -16.35 -26.18 -18.41
N VAL A 423 -17.45 -26.33 -19.18
CA VAL A 423 -17.37 -26.46 -20.64
C VAL A 423 -17.05 -25.11 -21.27
N ASP A 424 -17.77 -24.05 -20.89
CA ASP A 424 -17.47 -22.68 -21.35
C ASP A 424 -16.07 -22.26 -20.88
N GLN A 425 -15.66 -22.58 -19.63
CA GLN A 425 -14.33 -22.25 -19.11
C GLN A 425 -13.21 -22.91 -19.93
N ARG A 426 -13.37 -24.17 -20.31
CA ARG A 426 -12.40 -24.88 -21.17
C ARG A 426 -12.28 -24.21 -22.56
N GLU A 427 -13.39 -23.78 -23.15
CA GLU A 427 -13.38 -23.02 -24.41
C GLU A 427 -12.66 -21.68 -24.29
N ARG A 428 -12.83 -20.98 -23.13
CA ARG A 428 -12.15 -19.70 -22.86
C ARG A 428 -10.64 -19.90 -22.69
N PHE A 429 -10.22 -20.90 -21.94
CA PHE A 429 -8.79 -21.23 -21.80
C PHE A 429 -8.17 -21.63 -23.14
N ALA A 430 -8.86 -22.43 -23.97
CA ALA A 430 -8.35 -22.76 -25.30
C ALA A 430 -8.15 -21.50 -26.19
N ALA A 431 -9.02 -20.50 -26.05
CA ALA A 431 -8.86 -19.23 -26.74
C ALA A 431 -7.65 -18.44 -26.20
N GLN A 432 -7.40 -18.46 -24.89
CA GLN A 432 -6.22 -17.84 -24.28
C GLN A 432 -4.92 -18.53 -24.71
N ASP A 433 -4.89 -19.88 -24.73
CA ASP A 433 -3.73 -20.65 -25.24
C ASP A 433 -3.45 -20.32 -26.73
N ALA A 434 -4.49 -20.09 -27.53
CA ALA A 434 -4.31 -19.65 -28.91
C ALA A 434 -3.73 -18.22 -29.00
N ASN A 435 -4.11 -17.30 -28.13
CA ASN A 435 -3.51 -15.97 -28.04
C ASN A 435 -2.06 -16.05 -27.60
N ALA A 436 -1.71 -16.88 -26.60
CA ALA A 436 -0.34 -17.14 -26.18
C ALA A 436 0.51 -17.67 -27.35
N ALA A 437 0.00 -18.62 -28.13
CA ALA A 437 0.66 -19.14 -29.31
C ALA A 437 0.84 -18.09 -30.42
N ALA A 438 -0.02 -17.07 -30.45
CA ALA A 438 0.08 -15.92 -31.37
C ALA A 438 1.02 -14.80 -30.85
N GLY A 439 1.67 -15.00 -29.70
CA GLY A 439 2.67 -14.09 -29.16
C GLY A 439 2.17 -13.19 -28.01
N ASP A 440 1.06 -13.51 -27.40
CA ASP A 440 0.58 -12.82 -26.20
C ASP A 440 1.27 -13.39 -24.95
N ASP A 441 2.28 -12.70 -24.47
CA ASP A 441 3.05 -13.12 -23.28
C ASP A 441 2.27 -13.00 -21.96
N GLU A 442 1.08 -12.34 -21.98
CA GLU A 442 0.23 -12.11 -20.82
C GLU A 442 -1.01 -13.01 -20.82
N ALA A 443 -1.24 -13.80 -21.89
CA ALA A 443 -2.37 -14.69 -21.97
C ALA A 443 -2.31 -15.78 -20.89
N GLU A 444 -3.47 -16.11 -20.34
CA GLU A 444 -3.62 -17.19 -19.35
C GLU A 444 -3.44 -18.56 -20.00
N HIS A 445 -2.80 -19.47 -19.29
CA HIS A 445 -2.67 -20.85 -19.70
C HIS A 445 -3.75 -21.73 -19.08
N THR A 446 -4.16 -22.78 -19.80
CA THR A 446 -5.11 -23.77 -19.28
C THR A 446 -4.63 -24.35 -17.95
N ASP A 447 -5.49 -24.27 -16.93
CA ASP A 447 -5.30 -24.91 -15.61
C ASP A 447 -6.27 -26.09 -15.51
N GLU A 448 -5.75 -27.31 -15.78
CA GLU A 448 -6.56 -28.54 -15.74
C GLU A 448 -7.04 -28.87 -14.33
N ASP A 449 -6.29 -28.53 -13.28
CA ASP A 449 -6.72 -28.76 -11.90
C ASP A 449 -7.88 -27.82 -11.52
N PHE A 450 -7.87 -26.58 -12.00
CA PHE A 450 -9.00 -25.67 -11.83
C PHE A 450 -10.23 -26.14 -12.61
N LEU A 451 -10.07 -26.62 -13.85
CA LEU A 451 -11.17 -27.19 -14.62
C LEU A 451 -11.77 -28.41 -13.91
N ASN A 452 -10.95 -29.31 -13.39
CA ASN A 452 -11.41 -30.45 -12.60
C ASN A 452 -12.20 -29.99 -11.35
N ALA A 453 -11.77 -28.91 -10.68
CA ALA A 453 -12.52 -28.35 -9.56
C ALA A 453 -13.89 -27.82 -10.02
N LEU A 454 -13.98 -27.12 -11.14
CA LEU A 454 -15.27 -26.66 -11.70
C LEU A 454 -16.18 -27.84 -12.06
N GLU A 455 -15.65 -28.95 -12.59
CA GLU A 455 -16.41 -30.16 -12.92
C GLU A 455 -17.02 -30.84 -11.67
N ILE A 456 -16.41 -30.66 -10.48
CA ILE A 456 -17.00 -31.10 -9.20
C ILE A 456 -18.23 -30.24 -8.86
N GLY A 457 -18.26 -28.99 -9.30
CA GLY A 457 -19.37 -28.08 -9.14
C GLY A 457 -19.02 -26.86 -8.28
N MET A 458 -19.05 -25.67 -8.89
CA MET A 458 -18.95 -24.40 -8.19
C MET A 458 -20.33 -23.73 -8.14
N PRO A 459 -20.82 -23.27 -6.96
CA PRO A 459 -22.08 -22.55 -6.87
C PRO A 459 -21.99 -21.20 -7.62
N PRO A 460 -23.13 -20.56 -7.95
CA PRO A 460 -23.14 -19.16 -8.40
C PRO A 460 -22.35 -18.32 -7.41
N THR A 461 -21.39 -17.55 -7.87
CA THR A 461 -20.41 -16.85 -7.03
C THR A 461 -20.10 -15.47 -7.60
N GLY A 462 -20.06 -14.46 -6.76
CA GLY A 462 -19.47 -13.16 -7.08
C GLY A 462 -18.04 -13.08 -6.53
N GLY A 463 -17.12 -12.57 -7.34
CA GLY A 463 -15.73 -12.35 -6.94
C GLY A 463 -15.27 -10.94 -7.24
N ILE A 464 -14.26 -10.47 -6.49
CA ILE A 464 -13.70 -9.13 -6.65
C ILE A 464 -12.25 -9.06 -6.18
N GLY A 465 -11.43 -8.35 -6.95
CA GLY A 465 -10.05 -8.01 -6.60
C GLY A 465 -9.88 -6.51 -6.35
N TYR A 466 -9.28 -6.14 -5.22
CA TYR A 466 -9.01 -4.75 -4.82
C TYR A 466 -7.53 -4.47 -4.79
N GLY A 467 -7.10 -3.41 -5.50
CA GLY A 467 -5.75 -2.86 -5.38
C GLY A 467 -5.56 -2.13 -4.04
N ILE A 468 -5.08 -2.82 -3.02
CA ILE A 468 -4.94 -2.24 -1.67
C ILE A 468 -3.98 -1.04 -1.66
N ASP A 469 -2.90 -1.09 -2.42
CA ASP A 469 -1.97 0.04 -2.48
C ASP A 469 -2.63 1.28 -3.09
N ARG A 470 -3.44 1.13 -4.15
CA ARG A 470 -4.23 2.23 -4.74
C ARG A 470 -5.28 2.78 -3.76
N LEU A 471 -5.96 1.90 -3.03
CA LEU A 471 -6.91 2.31 -1.98
C LEU A 471 -6.22 3.12 -0.88
N VAL A 472 -5.04 2.70 -0.44
CA VAL A 472 -4.24 3.45 0.54
C VAL A 472 -3.80 4.79 -0.03
N MET A 473 -3.32 4.84 -1.28
CA MET A 473 -2.97 6.11 -1.95
C MET A 473 -4.16 7.08 -1.94
N LEU A 474 -5.34 6.62 -2.31
CA LEU A 474 -6.56 7.42 -2.33
C LEU A 474 -6.92 7.98 -0.95
N LEU A 475 -6.92 7.14 0.09
CA LEU A 475 -7.33 7.52 1.45
C LEU A 475 -6.24 8.29 2.24
N THR A 476 -5.02 8.36 1.73
CA THR A 476 -3.90 9.08 2.37
C THR A 476 -3.40 10.27 1.57
N ASP A 477 -4.03 10.59 0.44
CA ASP A 477 -3.59 11.64 -0.49
C ASP A 477 -2.13 11.46 -0.94
N SER A 478 -1.76 10.21 -1.28
CA SER A 478 -0.40 9.87 -1.68
C SER A 478 -0.30 9.78 -3.20
N ALA A 479 0.64 10.53 -3.79
CA ALA A 479 0.74 10.70 -5.24
C ALA A 479 1.30 9.47 -5.98
N ALA A 480 2.12 8.66 -5.30
CA ALA A 480 2.78 7.50 -5.91
C ALA A 480 2.69 6.25 -5.03
N ILE A 481 2.67 5.08 -5.67
CA ILE A 481 2.65 3.78 -4.98
C ILE A 481 3.84 3.62 -4.02
N ARG A 482 4.99 4.22 -4.35
CA ARG A 482 6.20 4.23 -3.51
C ARG A 482 6.01 4.98 -2.20
N ASP A 483 5.09 5.94 -2.13
CA ASP A 483 4.76 6.66 -0.91
C ASP A 483 4.07 5.77 0.12
N VAL A 484 3.30 4.80 -0.34
CA VAL A 484 2.52 3.88 0.50
C VAL A 484 3.18 2.51 0.72
N LEU A 485 4.33 2.26 0.09
CA LEU A 485 5.18 1.09 0.32
C LEU A 485 6.35 1.45 1.23
N LEU A 486 6.57 0.67 2.30
CA LEU A 486 7.70 0.91 3.22
C LEU A 486 9.05 0.82 2.49
N PHE A 487 9.24 -0.23 1.71
CA PHE A 487 10.45 -0.48 0.93
C PHE A 487 10.05 -0.81 -0.51
N PRO A 488 9.84 0.22 -1.35
CA PRO A 488 9.50 0.01 -2.76
C PRO A 488 10.70 -0.54 -3.54
N THR A 489 10.43 -1.22 -4.64
CA THR A 489 11.47 -1.64 -5.57
C THR A 489 12.11 -0.42 -6.21
N MET A 490 13.42 -0.31 -6.08
CA MET A 490 14.20 0.81 -6.59
C MET A 490 15.28 0.31 -7.57
N LYS A 491 15.53 1.10 -8.61
CA LYS A 491 16.64 0.82 -9.53
C LYS A 491 17.97 0.86 -8.78
N SER A 492 18.87 -0.09 -9.03
CA SER A 492 20.20 -0.10 -8.44
C SER A 492 20.97 1.17 -8.80
N ILE A 493 21.69 1.77 -7.84
CA ILE A 493 22.50 2.98 -8.08
C ILE A 493 23.75 2.64 -8.90
N ASP A 494 24.24 1.40 -8.80
CA ASP A 494 25.51 0.95 -9.37
C ASP A 494 25.35 0.26 -10.73
N LYS A 495 24.21 0.46 -11.42
CA LYS A 495 23.95 -0.12 -12.76
C LYS A 495 23.57 0.95 -13.76
#